data_095a44dc177bcdaa18c4c907e72685b2
#
_entry.id   095a44dc177bcdaa18c4c907e72685b2
#
_cell.length_a   1.000
_cell.length_b   1.000
_cell.length_c   1.000
_cell.angle_alpha   90.00
_cell.angle_beta   90.00
_cell.angle_gamma   90.00
#
_symmetry.space_group_name_H-M   'P 1'
#
loop_
_entity.id
_entity.type
_entity.pdbx_description
1 polymer ?
#
loop_
_entity_poly.entity_id
_entity_poly.type
_entity_poly.pdbx_seq_one_letter_code
_entity_poly.pdbx_strand_id
1 'polypeptide(L)'
;MVRSYKNPPVATMEGLAMIEASEAVVIGPSNPITSISPILACEGMREAIRDKLVITVSPFLSNTPFSGPAGALMQAAGFEPSSQGTLNCYEGITDIFVQDIRDPVRVDNSVRVDTLMTSEEKSVALASEILSLAKGG
;
A
#
# COMPACT_ATOMS: atom_id res chain seq x y z
N MET A 1 -5.60 -17.70 3.94
CA MET A 1 -6.25 -17.54 5.26
C MET A 1 -5.40 -16.65 6.13
N VAL A 2 -5.89 -15.46 6.42
CA VAL A 2 -5.24 -14.61 7.41
C VAL A 2 -5.61 -15.18 8.77
N ARG A 3 -4.68 -15.85 9.43
CA ARG A 3 -4.91 -16.31 10.80
C ARG A 3 -4.96 -15.10 11.70
N SER A 4 -6.08 -14.87 12.36
CA SER A 4 -6.13 -13.93 13.45
C SER A 4 -5.18 -14.45 14.54
N TYR A 5 -4.19 -13.66 14.89
CA TYR A 5 -3.30 -14.00 15.98
C TYR A 5 -4.10 -13.99 17.30
N LYS A 6 -3.99 -15.06 18.08
CA LYS A 6 -4.55 -15.08 19.46
C LYS A 6 -3.93 -13.96 20.30
N ASN A 7 -2.65 -13.71 20.07
CA ASN A 7 -1.91 -12.61 20.67
C ASN A 7 -1.18 -11.91 19.52
N PRO A 8 -1.72 -10.82 18.95
CA PRO A 8 -1.06 -10.12 17.87
C PRO A 8 0.29 -9.56 18.36
N PRO A 9 1.31 -9.54 17.50
CA PRO A 9 2.55 -8.87 17.84
C PRO A 9 2.28 -7.39 18.09
N VAL A 10 3.08 -6.80 18.96
CA VAL A 10 2.99 -5.36 19.27
C VAL A 10 3.99 -4.61 18.39
N ALA A 11 3.59 -3.46 17.84
CA ALA A 11 4.51 -2.60 17.12
C ALA A 11 5.65 -2.15 18.03
N THR A 12 6.89 -2.13 17.49
CA THR A 12 8.04 -1.71 18.27
C THR A 12 7.96 -0.24 18.62
N MET A 13 8.57 0.14 19.77
CA MET A 13 8.64 1.55 20.17
C MET A 13 9.39 2.39 19.13
N GLU A 14 10.46 1.83 18.56
CA GLU A 14 11.25 2.47 17.50
C GLU A 14 10.42 2.70 16.25
N GLY A 15 9.64 1.71 15.81
CA GLY A 15 8.76 1.82 14.65
C GLY A 15 7.69 2.89 14.85
N LEU A 16 7.03 2.90 15.99
CA LEU A 16 6.03 3.91 16.33
C LEU A 16 6.63 5.31 16.42
N ALA A 17 7.83 5.45 16.99
CA ALA A 17 8.52 6.73 17.06
C ALA A 17 8.90 7.26 15.69
N MET A 18 9.32 6.40 14.76
CA MET A 18 9.63 6.79 13.38
C MET A 18 8.38 7.28 12.65
N ILE A 19 7.27 6.60 12.83
CA ILE A 19 6.00 7.01 12.23
C ILE A 19 5.57 8.36 12.81
N GLU A 20 5.63 8.52 14.11
CA GLU A 20 5.27 9.78 14.78
C GLU A 20 6.11 10.96 14.27
N ALA A 21 7.40 10.74 14.04
CA ALA A 21 8.31 11.76 13.51
C ALA A 21 8.17 12.02 12.02
N SER A 22 7.45 11.18 11.27
CA SER A 22 7.29 11.32 9.83
C SER A 22 6.17 12.29 9.47
N GLU A 23 6.25 12.86 8.27
CA GLU A 23 5.20 13.71 7.70
C GLU A 23 4.18 12.88 6.93
N ALA A 24 4.61 11.77 6.35
CA ALA A 24 3.77 10.88 5.56
C ALA A 24 4.25 9.44 5.68
N VAL A 25 3.35 8.51 5.40
CA VAL A 25 3.65 7.07 5.34
C VAL A 25 3.34 6.60 3.93
N VAL A 26 4.27 5.85 3.33
CA VAL A 26 4.09 5.26 2.02
C VAL A 26 3.93 3.75 2.17
N ILE A 27 2.82 3.22 1.69
CA ILE A 27 2.61 1.78 1.54
C ILE A 27 3.02 1.42 0.12
N GLY A 28 4.16 0.73 -0.02
CA GLY A 28 4.73 0.36 -1.30
C GLY A 28 3.92 -0.71 -2.05
N PRO A 29 4.24 -0.96 -3.32
CA PRO A 29 3.49 -1.91 -4.17
C PRO A 29 3.87 -3.36 -3.87
N SER A 30 3.71 -3.76 -2.63
CA SER A 30 3.94 -5.13 -2.15
C SER A 30 2.64 -5.90 -2.04
N ASN A 31 2.75 -7.22 -1.85
CA ASN A 31 1.60 -8.08 -1.66
C ASN A 31 0.80 -7.64 -0.43
N PRO A 32 -0.47 -7.24 -0.59
CA PRO A 32 -1.28 -6.76 0.53
C PRO A 32 -1.46 -7.79 1.63
N ILE A 33 -1.50 -9.08 1.29
CA ILE A 33 -1.84 -10.14 2.23
C ILE A 33 -0.61 -10.63 2.98
N THR A 34 0.51 -10.86 2.27
CA THR A 34 1.69 -11.48 2.87
C THR A 34 2.74 -10.49 3.35
N SER A 35 2.74 -9.27 2.79
CA SER A 35 3.76 -8.28 3.11
C SER A 35 3.23 -7.13 3.97
N ILE A 36 2.11 -6.55 3.62
CA ILE A 36 1.59 -5.35 4.30
C ILE A 36 0.65 -5.71 5.46
N SER A 37 -0.28 -6.65 5.26
CA SER A 37 -1.23 -7.03 6.30
C SER A 37 -0.56 -7.47 7.61
N PRO A 38 0.54 -8.25 7.60
CA PRO A 38 1.24 -8.58 8.84
C PRO A 38 1.77 -7.38 9.61
N ILE A 39 2.22 -6.34 8.91
CA ILE A 39 2.66 -5.09 9.53
C ILE A 39 1.48 -4.38 10.20
N LEU A 40 0.37 -4.27 9.47
CA LEU A 40 -0.85 -3.62 9.97
C LEU A 40 -1.51 -4.39 11.11
N ALA A 41 -1.24 -5.70 11.22
CA ALA A 41 -1.75 -6.54 12.30
C ALA A 41 -1.01 -6.30 13.62
N CYS A 42 0.15 -5.65 13.60
CA CYS A 42 0.87 -5.31 14.83
C CYS A 42 0.05 -4.31 15.63
N GLU A 43 -0.15 -4.61 16.91
CA GLU A 43 -0.92 -3.76 17.83
C GLU A 43 -0.29 -2.36 17.89
N GLY A 44 -1.11 -1.33 17.69
CA GLY A 44 -0.68 0.08 17.69
C GLY A 44 -0.30 0.62 16.29
N MET A 45 -0.08 -0.25 15.31
CA MET A 45 0.41 0.16 13.99
C MET A 45 -0.66 0.93 13.18
N ARG A 46 -1.88 0.40 13.09
CA ARG A 46 -2.96 1.06 12.33
C ARG A 46 -3.27 2.45 12.86
N GLU A 47 -3.33 2.59 14.17
CA GLU A 47 -3.62 3.85 14.83
C GLU A 47 -2.53 4.88 14.56
N ALA A 48 -1.27 4.47 14.63
CA ALA A 48 -0.13 5.35 14.36
C ALA A 48 -0.10 5.82 12.90
N ILE A 49 -0.34 4.90 11.95
CA ILE A 49 -0.36 5.20 10.52
C ILE A 49 -1.54 6.10 10.17
N ARG A 50 -2.71 5.83 10.74
CA ARG A 50 -3.95 6.57 10.45
C ARG A 50 -3.85 8.06 10.77
N ASP A 51 -3.01 8.44 11.72
CA ASP A 51 -2.80 9.84 12.10
C ASP A 51 -1.90 10.60 11.11
N LYS A 52 -1.35 9.91 10.10
CA LYS A 52 -0.45 10.50 9.11
C LYS A 52 -1.11 10.53 7.74
N LEU A 53 -0.54 11.33 6.84
CA LEU A 53 -0.88 11.26 5.42
C LEU A 53 -0.37 9.92 4.88
N VAL A 54 -1.27 9.07 4.40
CA VAL A 54 -0.93 7.74 3.88
C VAL A 54 -1.09 7.72 2.37
N ILE A 55 -0.01 7.41 1.68
CA ILE A 55 0.03 7.25 0.23
C ILE A 55 0.26 5.78 -0.06
N THR A 56 -0.68 5.15 -0.75
CA THR A 56 -0.63 3.72 -1.09
C THR A 56 -0.40 3.55 -2.58
N VAL A 57 0.59 2.73 -2.95
CA VAL A 57 0.89 2.41 -4.34
C VAL A 57 0.37 1.00 -4.64
N SER A 58 -0.47 0.88 -5.67
CA SER A 58 -1.01 -0.41 -6.10
C SER A 58 0.08 -1.30 -6.69
N PRO A 59 0.07 -2.61 -6.39
CA PRO A 59 0.97 -3.57 -7.03
C PRO A 59 0.50 -4.03 -8.41
N PHE A 60 -0.67 -3.60 -8.87
CA PHE A 60 -1.24 -4.04 -10.15
C PHE A 60 -0.85 -3.10 -11.29
N LEU A 61 -0.41 -3.68 -12.41
CA LEU A 61 -0.12 -2.97 -13.66
C LEU A 61 -1.26 -3.14 -14.68
N SER A 62 -2.03 -4.21 -14.50
CA SER A 62 -3.20 -4.55 -15.28
C SER A 62 -4.10 -5.40 -14.40
N ASN A 63 -4.83 -6.37 -14.96
CA ASN A 63 -5.58 -7.33 -14.16
C ASN A 63 -4.69 -8.41 -13.54
N THR A 64 -3.38 -8.34 -13.76
CA THR A 64 -2.41 -9.26 -13.17
C THR A 64 -1.52 -8.51 -12.17
N PRO A 65 -1.29 -9.06 -10.96
CA PRO A 65 -0.36 -8.47 -10.02
C PRO A 65 1.07 -8.65 -10.52
N PHE A 66 1.95 -7.77 -10.06
CA PHE A 66 3.37 -7.82 -10.39
C PHE A 66 4.04 -9.10 -9.85
N SER A 67 3.60 -9.59 -8.70
CA SER A 67 4.04 -10.88 -8.13
C SER A 67 2.96 -11.94 -8.29
N GLY A 68 3.29 -13.09 -8.90
CA GLY A 68 2.36 -14.12 -9.30
C GLY A 68 1.35 -14.61 -8.24
N PRO A 69 1.73 -14.84 -6.96
CA PRO A 69 0.78 -15.36 -5.98
C PRO A 69 -0.17 -14.30 -5.37
N ALA A 70 0.06 -13.01 -5.60
CA ALA A 70 -0.69 -11.95 -4.93
C ALA A 70 -2.20 -12.01 -5.24
N GLY A 71 -2.56 -12.26 -6.49
CA GLY A 71 -3.96 -12.36 -6.90
C GLY A 71 -4.70 -13.50 -6.21
N ALA A 72 -4.09 -14.68 -6.19
CA ALA A 72 -4.68 -15.86 -5.54
C ALA A 72 -4.84 -15.66 -4.03
N LEU A 73 -3.86 -15.04 -3.40
CA LEU A 73 -3.89 -14.76 -1.96
C LEU A 73 -4.96 -13.73 -1.62
N MET A 74 -5.13 -12.70 -2.45
CA MET A 74 -6.19 -11.72 -2.27
C MET A 74 -7.57 -12.36 -2.37
N GLN A 75 -7.79 -13.20 -3.39
CA GLN A 75 -9.04 -13.95 -3.54
C GLN A 75 -9.32 -14.84 -2.34
N ALA A 76 -8.32 -15.56 -1.84
CA ALA A 76 -8.44 -16.40 -0.66
C ALA A 76 -8.80 -15.59 0.59
N ALA A 77 -8.38 -14.34 0.67
CA ALA A 77 -8.69 -13.42 1.76
C ALA A 77 -10.03 -12.67 1.55
N GLY A 78 -10.73 -12.90 0.44
CA GLY A 78 -12.02 -12.28 0.15
C GLY A 78 -11.94 -10.95 -0.58
N PHE A 79 -10.80 -10.62 -1.18
CA PHE A 79 -10.61 -9.39 -1.93
C PHE A 79 -10.49 -9.65 -3.42
N GLU A 80 -10.99 -8.73 -4.25
CA GLU A 80 -10.78 -8.77 -5.68
C GLU A 80 -9.29 -8.58 -6.01
N PRO A 81 -8.71 -9.39 -6.91
CA PRO A 81 -7.30 -9.24 -7.32
C PRO A 81 -7.16 -8.08 -8.33
N SER A 82 -7.19 -6.87 -7.83
CA SER A 82 -7.18 -5.63 -8.62
C SER A 82 -6.67 -4.47 -7.79
N SER A 83 -6.46 -3.31 -8.43
CA SER A 83 -6.17 -2.07 -7.72
C SER A 83 -7.31 -1.68 -6.77
N GLN A 84 -8.56 -1.85 -7.19
CA GLN A 84 -9.70 -1.59 -6.31
C GLN A 84 -9.69 -2.51 -5.08
N GLY A 85 -9.42 -3.80 -5.28
CA GLY A 85 -9.29 -4.76 -4.18
C GLY A 85 -8.14 -4.41 -3.25
N THR A 86 -7.03 -3.91 -3.79
CA THR A 86 -5.89 -3.44 -2.99
C THR A 86 -6.30 -2.26 -2.11
N LEU A 87 -6.99 -1.29 -2.67
CA LEU A 87 -7.50 -0.15 -1.90
C LEU A 87 -8.42 -0.63 -0.77
N ASN A 88 -9.28 -1.61 -1.07
CA ASN A 88 -10.20 -2.17 -0.07
C ASN A 88 -9.46 -2.88 1.07
N CYS A 89 -8.30 -3.47 0.81
CA CYS A 89 -7.45 -4.04 1.86
C CYS A 89 -6.98 -2.99 2.88
N TYR A 90 -6.87 -1.75 2.46
CA TYR A 90 -6.38 -0.63 3.28
C TYR A 90 -7.48 0.39 3.57
N GLU A 91 -8.73 -0.05 3.58
CA GLU A 91 -9.88 0.80 3.85
C GLU A 91 -9.73 1.53 5.20
N GLY A 92 -10.00 2.82 5.18
CA GLY A 92 -9.89 3.67 6.37
C GLY A 92 -8.48 4.13 6.70
N ILE A 93 -7.47 3.72 5.93
CA ILE A 93 -6.07 4.10 6.16
C ILE A 93 -5.54 5.00 5.05
N THR A 94 -5.84 4.66 3.78
CA THR A 94 -5.27 5.35 2.62
C THR A 94 -5.92 6.71 2.39
N ASP A 95 -5.10 7.74 2.27
CA ASP A 95 -5.53 9.09 1.89
C ASP A 95 -5.37 9.33 0.40
N ILE A 96 -4.22 8.91 -0.17
CA ILE A 96 -3.93 9.06 -1.60
C ILE A 96 -3.59 7.67 -2.15
N PHE A 97 -4.32 7.26 -3.18
CA PHE A 97 -4.09 5.99 -3.86
C PHE A 97 -3.44 6.22 -5.22
N VAL A 98 -2.30 5.56 -5.43
CA VAL A 98 -1.52 5.66 -6.67
C VAL A 98 -1.63 4.34 -7.42
N GLN A 99 -2.08 4.39 -8.67
CA GLN A 99 -2.14 3.23 -9.54
C GLN A 99 -1.40 3.47 -10.86
N ASP A 100 -1.03 2.39 -11.51
CA ASP A 100 -0.29 2.47 -12.76
C ASP A 100 -1.15 3.03 -13.90
N ILE A 101 -0.52 3.77 -14.79
CA ILE A 101 -1.18 4.35 -15.96
C ILE A 101 -1.69 3.29 -16.93
N ARG A 102 -1.16 2.06 -16.87
CA ARG A 102 -1.56 0.94 -17.74
C ARG A 102 -2.73 0.15 -17.17
N ASP A 103 -3.10 0.39 -15.92
CA ASP A 103 -4.20 -0.31 -15.28
C ASP A 103 -5.51 0.03 -16.02
N PRO A 104 -6.22 -0.97 -16.59
CA PRO A 104 -7.42 -0.71 -17.38
C PRO A 104 -8.61 -0.27 -16.53
N VAL A 105 -8.59 -0.53 -15.22
CA VAL A 105 -9.67 -0.17 -14.31
C VAL A 105 -9.24 0.99 -13.45
N ARG A 106 -9.87 2.14 -13.66
CA ARG A 106 -9.57 3.35 -12.90
C ARG A 106 -10.27 3.32 -11.55
N VAL A 107 -9.49 3.42 -10.49
CA VAL A 107 -10.00 3.62 -9.14
C VAL A 107 -10.36 5.10 -8.96
N ASP A 108 -11.53 5.37 -8.41
CA ASP A 108 -11.99 6.74 -8.19
C ASP A 108 -11.00 7.54 -7.33
N ASN A 109 -10.73 8.76 -7.75
CA ASN A 109 -9.79 9.69 -7.08
C ASN A 109 -8.35 9.20 -7.02
N SER A 110 -7.98 8.17 -7.77
CA SER A 110 -6.59 7.70 -7.81
C SER A 110 -5.71 8.66 -8.61
N VAL A 111 -4.43 8.69 -8.23
CA VAL A 111 -3.38 9.33 -9.00
C VAL A 111 -2.77 8.27 -9.91
N ARG A 112 -2.69 8.53 -11.21
CA ARG A 112 -2.20 7.58 -12.20
C ARG A 112 -0.83 8.02 -12.71
N VAL A 113 0.17 7.19 -12.45
CA VAL A 113 1.56 7.42 -12.86
C VAL A 113 2.18 6.10 -13.31
N ASP A 114 3.38 6.16 -13.88
CA ASP A 114 4.14 4.95 -14.19
C ASP A 114 4.72 4.38 -12.89
N THR A 115 4.17 3.27 -12.43
CA THR A 115 4.63 2.59 -11.21
C THR A 115 5.61 1.46 -11.49
N LEU A 116 5.96 1.21 -12.75
CA LEU A 116 6.87 0.14 -13.14
C LEU A 116 8.33 0.57 -12.92
N MET A 117 8.98 -0.08 -11.97
CA MET A 117 10.36 0.22 -11.58
C MET A 117 11.37 -0.72 -12.24
N THR A 118 11.55 -0.61 -13.56
CA THR A 118 12.48 -1.45 -14.32
C THR A 118 13.88 -0.84 -14.48
N SER A 119 14.08 0.38 -14.02
CA SER A 119 15.36 1.08 -14.04
C SER A 119 15.47 2.00 -12.84
N GLU A 120 16.69 2.44 -12.54
CA GLU A 120 16.92 3.42 -11.48
C GLU A 120 16.20 4.74 -11.77
N GLU A 121 16.23 5.21 -13.01
CA GLU A 121 15.54 6.44 -13.42
C GLU A 121 14.04 6.34 -13.18
N LYS A 122 13.42 5.21 -13.49
CA LYS A 122 11.99 4.99 -13.25
C LYS A 122 11.66 4.97 -11.75
N SER A 123 12.51 4.34 -10.96
CA SER A 123 12.32 4.31 -9.50
C SER A 123 12.43 5.71 -8.89
N VAL A 124 13.40 6.50 -9.35
CA VAL A 124 13.57 7.90 -8.91
C VAL A 124 12.37 8.75 -9.35
N ALA A 125 11.89 8.57 -10.56
CA ALA A 125 10.72 9.31 -11.07
C ALA A 125 9.48 9.02 -10.23
N LEU A 126 9.22 7.76 -9.91
CA LEU A 126 8.10 7.37 -9.05
C LEU A 126 8.25 7.94 -7.65
N ALA A 127 9.43 7.84 -7.06
CA ALA A 127 9.70 8.40 -5.74
C ALA A 127 9.47 9.92 -5.72
N SER A 128 9.88 10.63 -6.78
CA SER A 128 9.67 12.07 -6.91
C SER A 128 8.19 12.43 -6.97
N GLU A 129 7.39 11.66 -7.71
CA GLU A 129 5.93 11.86 -7.75
C GLU A 129 5.30 11.66 -6.37
N ILE A 130 5.69 10.59 -5.66
CA ILE A 130 5.17 10.31 -4.31
C ILE A 130 5.56 11.43 -3.34
N LEU A 131 6.80 11.88 -3.37
CA LEU A 131 7.25 12.98 -2.52
C LEU A 131 6.50 14.28 -2.81
N SER A 132 6.20 14.55 -4.09
CA SER A 132 5.39 15.70 -4.49
C SER A 132 3.98 15.61 -3.90
N LEU A 133 3.36 14.43 -3.95
CA LEU A 133 2.05 14.19 -3.34
C LEU A 133 2.09 14.39 -1.82
N ALA A 134 3.15 13.93 -1.17
CA ALA A 134 3.33 14.09 0.27
C ALA A 134 3.45 15.56 0.69
N LYS A 135 3.96 16.41 -0.19
CA LYS A 135 4.08 17.85 0.05
C LYS A 135 2.82 18.65 -0.32
N GLY A 136 1.77 17.99 -0.78
CA GLY A 136 0.50 18.62 -1.13
C GLY A 136 0.51 19.34 -2.47
N GLY A 137 1.47 19.02 -3.32
CA GLY A 137 1.57 19.68 -4.62
C GLY A 137 1.62 18.73 -5.77
#